data_28a7837c25f3758d52c771c9a60348b0
#
_entry.id   28a7837c25f3758d52c771c9a60348b0
#
_cell.length_a   1.000
_cell.length_b   1.000
_cell.length_c   1.000
_cell.angle_alpha   90.00
_cell.angle_beta   90.00
_cell.angle_gamma   90.00
#
_symmetry.space_group_name_H-M   'P 1'
#
loop_
_entity.id
_entity.type
_entity.pdbx_description
1 polymer ?
#
loop_
_entity_poly.entity_id
_entity_poly.type
_entity_poly.pdbx_seq_one_letter_code
_entity_poly.pdbx_strand_id
1 'polypeptide(L)'
;EGDKVKAGDTLAILEAPDVKAKLSQAQAAEQAAQALNEKAQRGTRQEQLQAAYEMWQKAKAGVEIAEKSYNRVNRLFEQGVMSAQKRDEAKAQFDAMSATEKAARSQYEMAKNGAQREDKAAAAAQVERAKGAVAEVSSYIDETILTASADGEVTEIFPKAGELVGTGAPIMNVARLNDMWVTFNVREDFLKDFTVGNEI
;
A
#
# COMPACT_ATOMS: atom_id res chain seq x y z
N GLU A 1 18.77 25.27 -31.30
CA GLU A 1 19.05 26.65 -30.94
C GLU A 1 18.27 27.58 -31.86
N GLY A 2 17.71 28.69 -31.34
CA GLY A 2 16.86 29.61 -32.09
C GLY A 2 15.38 29.16 -32.18
N ASP A 3 14.99 28.04 -31.62
CA ASP A 3 13.61 27.56 -31.62
C ASP A 3 12.78 28.27 -30.54
N LYS A 4 11.61 28.72 -30.91
CA LYS A 4 10.65 29.34 -29.98
C LYS A 4 9.84 28.25 -29.28
N VAL A 5 9.77 28.35 -27.97
CA VAL A 5 9.08 27.40 -27.10
C VAL A 5 8.06 28.11 -26.22
N LYS A 6 6.99 27.39 -25.88
CA LYS A 6 5.96 27.85 -24.95
C LYS A 6 6.10 27.12 -23.62
N ALA A 7 5.61 27.73 -22.55
CA ALA A 7 5.54 27.11 -21.26
C ALA A 7 4.81 25.74 -21.35
N GLY A 8 5.46 24.69 -20.86
CA GLY A 8 4.96 23.30 -20.92
C GLY A 8 5.44 22.49 -22.14
N ASP A 9 6.07 23.09 -23.14
CA ASP A 9 6.64 22.35 -24.27
C ASP A 9 7.78 21.44 -23.79
N THR A 10 7.82 20.19 -24.30
CA THR A 10 8.90 19.25 -23.99
C THR A 10 10.18 19.66 -24.71
N LEU A 11 11.22 19.94 -23.96
CA LEU A 11 12.51 20.41 -24.46
C LEU A 11 13.49 19.27 -24.70
N ALA A 12 13.54 18.30 -23.77
CA ALA A 12 14.42 17.15 -23.86
C ALA A 12 13.83 15.97 -23.07
N ILE A 13 14.20 14.78 -23.47
CA ILE A 13 13.89 13.53 -22.76
C ILE A 13 15.20 12.85 -22.41
N LEU A 14 15.44 12.64 -21.13
CA LEU A 14 16.63 11.94 -20.64
C LEU A 14 16.34 10.45 -20.54
N GLU A 15 17.22 9.63 -21.06
CA GLU A 15 17.12 8.18 -20.89
C GLU A 15 17.68 7.77 -19.52
N ALA A 16 16.82 7.20 -18.67
CA ALA A 16 17.18 6.72 -17.35
C ALA A 16 16.75 5.25 -17.16
N PRO A 17 17.46 4.28 -17.77
CA PRO A 17 17.11 2.87 -17.70
C PRO A 17 17.09 2.33 -16.27
N ASP A 18 17.99 2.80 -15.41
CA ASP A 18 18.05 2.41 -14.00
C ASP A 18 16.82 2.85 -13.22
N VAL A 19 16.28 4.04 -13.49
CA VAL A 19 15.06 4.54 -12.86
C VAL A 19 13.84 3.76 -13.34
N LYS A 20 13.79 3.41 -14.63
CA LYS A 20 12.73 2.54 -15.17
C LYS A 20 12.74 1.14 -14.53
N ALA A 21 13.93 0.58 -14.33
CA ALA A 21 14.08 -0.71 -13.63
C ALA A 21 13.62 -0.63 -12.17
N LYS A 22 13.97 0.44 -11.46
CA LYS A 22 13.49 0.70 -10.08
C LYS A 22 11.97 0.88 -10.03
N LEU A 23 11.35 1.55 -11.01
CA LEU A 23 9.90 1.68 -11.09
C LEU A 23 9.24 0.31 -11.22
N SER A 24 9.74 -0.54 -12.13
CA SER A 24 9.22 -1.90 -12.29
C SER A 24 9.34 -2.71 -11.00
N GLN A 25 10.44 -2.59 -10.28
CA GLN A 25 10.63 -3.25 -8.98
C GLN A 25 9.65 -2.71 -7.92
N ALA A 26 9.44 -1.40 -7.84
CA ALA A 26 8.50 -0.79 -6.91
C ALA A 26 7.05 -1.21 -7.22
N GLN A 27 6.67 -1.26 -8.49
CA GLN A 27 5.36 -1.74 -8.93
C GLN A 27 5.13 -3.21 -8.59
N ALA A 28 6.15 -4.07 -8.77
CA ALA A 28 6.07 -5.47 -8.36
C ALA A 28 5.89 -5.62 -6.84
N ALA A 29 6.56 -4.79 -6.04
CA ALA A 29 6.40 -4.75 -4.59
C ALA A 29 5.00 -4.27 -4.18
N GLU A 30 4.43 -3.29 -4.87
CA GLU A 30 3.05 -2.84 -4.67
C GLU A 30 2.05 -3.96 -4.96
N GLN A 31 2.18 -4.66 -6.08
CA GLN A 31 1.32 -5.78 -6.43
C GLN A 31 1.38 -6.90 -5.37
N ALA A 32 2.58 -7.20 -4.87
CA ALA A 32 2.75 -8.19 -3.80
C ALA A 32 2.06 -7.75 -2.50
N ALA A 33 2.19 -6.48 -2.12
CA ALA A 33 1.50 -5.92 -0.96
C ALA A 33 -0.03 -5.92 -1.12
N GLN A 34 -0.54 -5.59 -2.31
CA GLN A 34 -1.96 -5.66 -2.64
C GLN A 34 -2.50 -7.09 -2.51
N ALA A 35 -1.78 -8.09 -3.03
CA ALA A 35 -2.17 -9.49 -2.93
C ALA A 35 -2.22 -9.98 -1.46
N LEU A 36 -1.28 -9.54 -0.62
CA LEU A 36 -1.29 -9.81 0.82
C LEU A 36 -2.47 -9.15 1.53
N ASN A 37 -2.78 -7.90 1.21
CA ASN A 37 -3.93 -7.19 1.76
C ASN A 37 -5.25 -7.85 1.35
N GLU A 38 -5.41 -8.24 0.10
CA GLU A 38 -6.58 -8.99 -0.35
C GLU A 38 -6.73 -10.32 0.37
N LYS A 39 -5.63 -11.04 0.60
CA LYS A 39 -5.64 -12.28 1.38
C LYS A 39 -6.10 -12.03 2.82
N ALA A 40 -5.63 -10.97 3.46
CA ALA A 40 -6.04 -10.58 4.81
C ALA A 40 -7.52 -10.16 4.85
N GLN A 41 -8.03 -9.47 3.83
CA GLN A 41 -9.42 -9.04 3.74
C GLN A 41 -10.37 -10.20 3.46
N ARG A 42 -10.00 -11.14 2.58
CA ARG A 42 -10.80 -12.35 2.29
C ARG A 42 -10.96 -13.27 3.50
N GLY A 43 -10.00 -13.24 4.43
CA GLY A 43 -10.05 -14.05 5.64
C GLY A 43 -9.82 -15.55 5.39
N THR A 44 -10.49 -16.37 6.20
CA THR A 44 -10.37 -17.84 6.14
C THR A 44 -11.03 -18.38 4.86
N ARG A 45 -10.41 -19.39 4.23
CA ARG A 45 -10.98 -20.06 3.06
C ARG A 45 -12.29 -20.75 3.43
N GLN A 46 -13.24 -20.74 2.49
CA GLN A 46 -14.57 -21.32 2.72
C GLN A 46 -14.52 -22.79 3.12
N GLU A 47 -13.61 -23.58 2.53
CA GLU A 47 -13.44 -24.99 2.85
C GLU A 47 -12.99 -25.19 4.31
N GLN A 48 -12.08 -24.34 4.81
CA GLN A 48 -11.62 -24.37 6.18
C GLN A 48 -12.72 -23.95 7.17
N LEU A 49 -13.51 -22.95 6.81
CA LEU A 49 -14.65 -22.50 7.58
C LEU A 49 -15.72 -23.61 7.67
N GLN A 50 -16.02 -24.27 6.54
CA GLN A 50 -16.96 -25.38 6.49
C GLN A 50 -16.48 -26.56 7.34
N ALA A 51 -15.20 -26.95 7.23
CA ALA A 51 -14.62 -28.02 8.04
C ALA A 51 -14.73 -27.73 9.56
N ALA A 52 -14.44 -26.50 9.97
CA ALA A 52 -14.58 -26.07 11.37
C ALA A 52 -16.05 -26.11 11.83
N TYR A 53 -16.99 -25.70 10.97
CA TYR A 53 -18.41 -25.77 11.24
C TYR A 53 -18.89 -27.20 11.43
N GLU A 54 -18.50 -28.12 10.55
CA GLU A 54 -18.88 -29.54 10.65
C GLU A 54 -18.30 -30.19 11.91
N MET A 55 -17.06 -29.82 12.28
CA MET A 55 -16.45 -30.32 13.53
C MET A 55 -17.24 -29.81 14.75
N TRP A 56 -17.67 -28.56 14.76
CA TRP A 56 -18.54 -28.05 15.82
C TRP A 56 -19.88 -28.75 15.84
N GLN A 57 -20.55 -28.99 14.67
CA GLN A 57 -21.82 -29.73 14.61
C GLN A 57 -21.68 -31.17 15.15
N LYS A 58 -20.59 -31.86 14.83
CA LYS A 58 -20.26 -33.19 15.38
C LYS A 58 -20.13 -33.14 16.89
N ALA A 59 -19.41 -32.18 17.44
CA ALA A 59 -19.25 -32.03 18.88
C ALA A 59 -20.58 -31.69 19.56
N LYS A 60 -21.42 -30.85 18.97
CA LYS A 60 -22.78 -30.52 19.44
C LYS A 60 -23.68 -31.77 19.54
N ALA A 61 -23.66 -32.63 18.51
CA ALA A 61 -24.40 -33.88 18.52
C ALA A 61 -23.90 -34.82 19.67
N GLY A 62 -22.56 -34.82 19.93
CA GLY A 62 -21.98 -35.54 21.04
C GLY A 62 -22.48 -35.09 22.41
N VAL A 63 -22.60 -33.79 22.62
CA VAL A 63 -23.16 -33.17 23.83
C VAL A 63 -24.62 -33.59 24.00
N GLU A 64 -25.45 -33.54 22.96
CA GLU A 64 -26.86 -33.90 23.04
C GLU A 64 -27.05 -35.36 23.45
N ILE A 65 -26.23 -36.28 22.95
CA ILE A 65 -26.26 -37.69 23.33
C ILE A 65 -25.86 -37.86 24.80
N ALA A 66 -24.76 -37.20 25.22
CA ALA A 66 -24.27 -37.29 26.60
C ALA A 66 -25.25 -36.66 27.60
N GLU A 67 -25.89 -35.55 27.25
CA GLU A 67 -26.93 -34.90 28.06
C GLU A 67 -28.14 -35.83 28.26
N LYS A 68 -28.65 -36.41 27.17
CA LYS A 68 -29.76 -37.37 27.24
C LYS A 68 -29.42 -38.58 28.12
N SER A 69 -28.19 -39.06 28.03
CA SER A 69 -27.69 -40.18 28.86
C SER A 69 -27.62 -39.79 30.33
N TYR A 70 -27.00 -38.62 30.62
CA TYR A 70 -26.92 -38.11 32.01
C TYR A 70 -28.30 -37.91 32.62
N ASN A 71 -29.21 -37.24 31.90
CA ASN A 71 -30.58 -36.99 32.37
C ASN A 71 -31.36 -38.28 32.64
N ARG A 72 -31.14 -39.34 31.86
CA ARG A 72 -31.72 -40.68 32.10
C ARG A 72 -31.16 -41.31 33.34
N VAL A 73 -29.83 -41.34 33.50
CA VAL A 73 -29.14 -41.94 34.65
C VAL A 73 -29.50 -41.17 35.94
N ASN A 74 -29.57 -39.83 35.88
CA ASN A 74 -29.89 -39.02 37.04
C ASN A 74 -31.34 -39.29 37.53
N ARG A 75 -32.31 -39.43 36.64
CA ARG A 75 -33.69 -39.82 37.01
C ARG A 75 -33.75 -41.21 37.66
N LEU A 76 -32.99 -42.16 37.13
CA LEU A 76 -32.91 -43.51 37.71
C LEU A 76 -32.20 -43.50 39.08
N PHE A 77 -31.24 -42.65 39.30
CA PHE A 77 -30.63 -42.44 40.60
C PHE A 77 -31.61 -41.84 41.61
N GLU A 78 -32.38 -40.84 41.24
CA GLU A 78 -33.45 -40.22 42.07
C GLU A 78 -34.52 -41.25 42.47
N GLN A 79 -34.78 -42.27 41.64
CA GLN A 79 -35.69 -43.37 41.90
C GLN A 79 -35.04 -44.51 42.71
N GLY A 80 -33.76 -44.36 43.10
CA GLY A 80 -33.03 -45.40 43.88
C GLY A 80 -32.58 -46.62 43.06
N VAL A 81 -32.70 -46.59 41.72
CA VAL A 81 -32.39 -47.72 40.82
C VAL A 81 -30.92 -47.74 40.40
N MET A 82 -30.26 -46.55 40.36
CA MET A 82 -28.85 -46.43 39.96
C MET A 82 -27.96 -45.96 41.12
N SER A 83 -26.67 -46.33 41.07
CA SER A 83 -25.69 -45.88 42.08
C SER A 83 -25.22 -44.44 41.81
N ALA A 84 -24.77 -43.74 42.85
CA ALA A 84 -24.16 -42.44 42.75
C ALA A 84 -22.94 -42.42 41.80
N GLN A 85 -22.14 -43.49 41.83
CA GLN A 85 -21.00 -43.63 40.92
C GLN A 85 -21.41 -43.57 39.46
N LYS A 86 -22.50 -44.27 39.06
CA LYS A 86 -23.00 -44.25 37.67
C LYS A 86 -23.53 -42.90 37.26
N ARG A 87 -24.16 -42.16 38.18
CA ARG A 87 -24.60 -40.77 37.92
C ARG A 87 -23.38 -39.86 37.70
N ASP A 88 -22.33 -40.00 38.55
CA ASP A 88 -21.13 -39.15 38.46
C ASP A 88 -20.31 -39.46 37.20
N GLU A 89 -20.23 -40.74 36.78
CA GLU A 89 -19.62 -41.13 35.50
C GLU A 89 -20.37 -40.52 34.32
N ALA A 90 -21.72 -40.57 34.31
CA ALA A 90 -22.51 -39.98 33.24
C ALA A 90 -22.40 -38.43 33.21
N LYS A 91 -22.31 -37.81 34.39
CA LYS A 91 -22.07 -36.38 34.50
C LYS A 91 -20.70 -35.98 33.98
N ALA A 92 -19.64 -36.66 34.36
CA ALA A 92 -18.29 -36.43 33.89
C ALA A 92 -18.20 -36.54 32.35
N GLN A 93 -18.90 -37.53 31.76
CA GLN A 93 -18.98 -37.69 30.31
C GLN A 93 -19.70 -36.50 29.63
N PHE A 94 -20.82 -36.05 30.22
CA PHE A 94 -21.53 -34.87 29.72
C PHE A 94 -20.66 -33.61 29.81
N ASP A 95 -19.99 -33.39 30.95
CA ASP A 95 -19.10 -32.24 31.15
C ASP A 95 -17.91 -32.24 30.15
N ALA A 96 -17.31 -33.45 29.91
CA ALA A 96 -16.23 -33.60 28.92
C ALA A 96 -16.70 -33.28 27.47
N MET A 97 -17.89 -33.79 27.09
CA MET A 97 -18.46 -33.50 25.78
C MET A 97 -18.81 -32.02 25.64
N SER A 98 -19.34 -31.36 26.68
CA SER A 98 -19.62 -29.92 26.70
C SER A 98 -18.36 -29.07 26.55
N ALA A 99 -17.25 -29.48 27.20
CA ALA A 99 -15.96 -28.83 27.04
C ALA A 99 -15.43 -28.96 25.58
N THR A 100 -15.61 -30.15 24.98
CA THR A 100 -15.21 -30.42 23.59
C THR A 100 -16.02 -29.56 22.60
N GLU A 101 -17.34 -29.44 22.82
CA GLU A 101 -18.20 -28.57 22.00
C GLU A 101 -17.77 -27.12 22.08
N LYS A 102 -17.52 -26.60 23.30
CA LYS A 102 -17.05 -25.20 23.47
C LYS A 102 -15.75 -24.95 22.75
N ALA A 103 -14.80 -25.91 22.80
CA ALA A 103 -13.53 -25.78 22.08
C ALA A 103 -13.74 -25.74 20.55
N ALA A 104 -14.56 -26.67 20.03
CA ALA A 104 -14.88 -26.70 18.58
C ALA A 104 -15.64 -25.46 18.12
N ARG A 105 -16.55 -24.94 18.94
CA ARG A 105 -17.25 -23.67 18.70
C ARG A 105 -16.26 -22.49 18.62
N SER A 106 -15.33 -22.41 19.57
CA SER A 106 -14.31 -21.35 19.57
C SER A 106 -13.45 -21.41 18.31
N GLN A 107 -13.08 -22.60 17.83
CA GLN A 107 -12.35 -22.78 16.57
C GLN A 107 -13.16 -22.31 15.36
N TYR A 108 -14.45 -22.64 15.32
CA TYR A 108 -15.34 -22.14 14.25
C TYR A 108 -15.46 -20.62 14.28
N GLU A 109 -15.65 -20.02 15.46
CA GLU A 109 -15.75 -18.56 15.61
C GLU A 109 -14.45 -17.86 15.20
N MET A 110 -13.27 -18.41 15.56
CA MET A 110 -11.98 -17.89 15.08
C MET A 110 -11.85 -17.98 13.57
N ALA A 111 -12.23 -19.11 12.97
CA ALA A 111 -12.23 -19.27 11.52
C ALA A 111 -13.20 -18.30 10.83
N LYS A 112 -14.38 -18.09 11.40
CA LYS A 112 -15.41 -17.18 10.90
C LYS A 112 -14.98 -15.71 10.95
N ASN A 113 -14.33 -15.29 12.02
CA ASN A 113 -13.85 -13.92 12.20
C ASN A 113 -12.66 -13.60 11.28
N GLY A 114 -11.90 -14.64 10.86
CA GLY A 114 -10.77 -14.48 9.95
C GLY A 114 -9.60 -13.72 10.57
N ALA A 115 -8.87 -12.97 9.73
CA ALA A 115 -7.75 -12.15 10.19
C ALA A 115 -8.19 -11.06 11.16
N GLN A 116 -7.39 -10.79 12.17
CA GLN A 116 -7.66 -9.75 13.17
C GLN A 116 -7.67 -8.37 12.51
N ARG A 117 -8.34 -7.42 13.16
CA ARG A 117 -8.44 -6.05 12.67
C ARG A 117 -7.06 -5.41 12.49
N GLU A 118 -6.16 -5.70 13.40
CA GLU A 118 -4.78 -5.22 13.42
C GLU A 118 -4.00 -5.77 12.22
N ASP A 119 -4.16 -7.06 11.89
CA ASP A 119 -3.52 -7.68 10.72
C ASP A 119 -4.00 -7.06 9.40
N LYS A 120 -5.30 -6.78 9.30
CA LYS A 120 -5.89 -6.09 8.16
C LYS A 120 -5.36 -4.66 8.02
N ALA A 121 -5.24 -3.94 9.15
CA ALA A 121 -4.69 -2.60 9.17
C ALA A 121 -3.20 -2.60 8.78
N ALA A 122 -2.42 -3.55 9.28
CA ALA A 122 -1.01 -3.71 8.94
C ALA A 122 -0.82 -4.01 7.45
N ALA A 123 -1.63 -4.91 6.89
CA ALA A 123 -1.61 -5.23 5.46
C ALA A 123 -1.98 -4.02 4.59
N ALA A 124 -3.00 -3.24 4.99
CA ALA A 124 -3.37 -2.00 4.30
C ALA A 124 -2.25 -0.94 4.36
N ALA A 125 -1.62 -0.76 5.52
CA ALA A 125 -0.48 0.16 5.68
C ALA A 125 0.72 -0.26 4.81
N GLN A 126 0.94 -1.56 4.61
CA GLN A 126 1.97 -2.08 3.72
C GLN A 126 1.70 -1.70 2.25
N VAL A 127 0.45 -1.72 1.81
CA VAL A 127 0.05 -1.25 0.46
C VAL A 127 0.35 0.24 0.31
N GLU A 128 -0.03 1.07 1.28
CA GLU A 128 0.22 2.51 1.22
C GLU A 128 1.73 2.83 1.21
N ARG A 129 2.53 2.08 1.95
CA ARG A 129 3.99 2.21 1.90
C ARG A 129 4.55 1.86 0.50
N ALA A 130 4.05 0.79 -0.11
CA ALA A 130 4.49 0.39 -1.44
C ALA A 130 4.06 1.40 -2.52
N LYS A 131 2.85 1.97 -2.43
CA LYS A 131 2.41 3.06 -3.30
C LYS A 131 3.29 4.30 -3.16
N GLY A 132 3.69 4.65 -1.93
CA GLY A 132 4.63 5.74 -1.69
C GLY A 132 5.96 5.52 -2.41
N ALA A 133 6.49 4.30 -2.39
CA ALA A 133 7.71 3.96 -3.10
C ALA A 133 7.54 4.05 -4.64
N VAL A 134 6.39 3.65 -5.18
CA VAL A 134 6.09 3.84 -6.61
C VAL A 134 6.01 5.32 -6.95
N ALA A 135 5.32 6.13 -6.14
CA ALA A 135 5.20 7.57 -6.37
C ALA A 135 6.56 8.28 -6.33
N GLU A 136 7.43 7.90 -5.39
CA GLU A 136 8.80 8.43 -5.30
C GLU A 136 9.58 8.18 -6.60
N VAL A 137 9.61 6.92 -7.07
CA VAL A 137 10.34 6.59 -8.30
C VAL A 137 9.68 7.20 -9.53
N SER A 138 8.35 7.31 -9.56
CA SER A 138 7.62 7.98 -10.65
C SER A 138 8.01 9.44 -10.77
N SER A 139 8.17 10.15 -9.64
CA SER A 139 8.65 11.54 -9.63
C SER A 139 10.02 11.70 -10.29
N TYR A 140 10.93 10.76 -10.06
CA TYR A 140 12.23 10.77 -10.76
C TYR A 140 12.10 10.55 -12.28
N ILE A 141 11.12 9.78 -12.73
CA ILE A 141 10.85 9.62 -14.17
C ILE A 141 10.28 10.93 -14.75
N ASP A 142 9.38 11.57 -14.05
CA ASP A 142 8.82 12.86 -14.50
C ASP A 142 9.93 13.90 -14.64
N GLU A 143 10.94 13.89 -13.77
CA GLU A 143 12.12 14.76 -13.87
C GLU A 143 13.02 14.46 -15.09
N THR A 144 12.89 13.28 -15.71
CA THR A 144 13.61 12.98 -16.96
C THR A 144 13.01 13.67 -18.20
N ILE A 145 11.80 14.20 -18.09
CA ILE A 145 11.12 14.94 -19.14
C ILE A 145 11.27 16.43 -18.83
N LEU A 146 12.19 17.08 -19.51
CA LEU A 146 12.43 18.51 -19.32
C LEU A 146 11.40 19.32 -20.12
N THR A 147 10.68 20.18 -19.43
CA THR A 147 9.68 21.07 -20.03
C THR A 147 10.08 22.54 -19.87
N ALA A 148 9.69 23.37 -20.83
CA ALA A 148 9.90 24.81 -20.74
C ALA A 148 9.08 25.40 -19.58
N SER A 149 9.73 26.12 -18.68
CA SER A 149 9.08 26.79 -17.54
C SER A 149 8.38 28.09 -17.91
N ALA A 150 8.71 28.66 -19.07
CA ALA A 150 8.16 29.91 -19.60
C ALA A 150 8.27 29.94 -21.11
N ASP A 151 7.49 30.85 -21.73
CA ASP A 151 7.63 31.16 -23.16
C ASP A 151 8.99 31.81 -23.41
N GLY A 152 9.66 31.42 -24.49
CA GLY A 152 10.99 31.94 -24.80
C GLY A 152 11.58 31.37 -26.08
N GLU A 153 12.90 31.52 -26.21
CA GLU A 153 13.69 30.99 -27.31
C GLU A 153 14.88 30.23 -26.73
N VAL A 154 15.17 29.01 -27.26
CA VAL A 154 16.30 28.20 -26.86
C VAL A 154 17.58 28.85 -27.38
N THR A 155 18.40 29.39 -26.48
CA THR A 155 19.63 30.10 -26.82
C THR A 155 20.86 29.23 -26.88
N GLU A 156 20.92 28.23 -26.01
CA GLU A 156 22.09 27.33 -25.87
C GLU A 156 21.67 25.95 -25.42
N ILE A 157 22.31 24.91 -25.96
CA ILE A 157 22.18 23.53 -25.57
C ILE A 157 23.57 23.02 -25.20
N PHE A 158 23.76 22.60 -23.94
CA PHE A 158 25.07 22.22 -23.42
C PHE A 158 25.49 20.80 -23.81
N PRO A 159 24.66 19.73 -23.52
CA PRO A 159 25.02 18.36 -23.85
C PRO A 159 24.66 18.01 -25.28
N LYS A 160 25.41 17.10 -25.87
CA LYS A 160 25.05 16.47 -27.15
C LYS A 160 24.18 15.25 -26.93
N ALA A 161 23.39 14.89 -27.94
CA ALA A 161 22.58 13.68 -27.89
C ALA A 161 23.46 12.44 -27.64
N GLY A 162 23.12 11.62 -26.63
CA GLY A 162 23.87 10.47 -26.19
C GLY A 162 24.97 10.75 -25.16
N GLU A 163 25.14 12.00 -24.72
CA GLU A 163 26.07 12.37 -23.67
C GLU A 163 25.48 12.13 -22.28
N LEU A 164 26.33 11.67 -21.35
CA LEU A 164 25.90 11.43 -19.98
C LEU A 164 25.78 12.77 -19.22
N VAL A 165 24.60 13.02 -18.66
CA VAL A 165 24.31 14.24 -17.90
C VAL A 165 24.14 13.90 -16.43
N GLY A 166 24.86 14.58 -15.55
CA GLY A 166 24.75 14.42 -14.10
C GLY A 166 23.60 15.25 -13.51
N THR A 167 23.16 14.87 -12.32
CA THR A 167 22.14 15.62 -11.57
C THR A 167 22.58 17.07 -11.33
N GLY A 168 21.74 18.03 -11.69
CA GLY A 168 22.01 19.46 -11.54
C GLY A 168 22.89 20.07 -12.64
N ALA A 169 23.29 19.29 -13.65
CA ALA A 169 23.99 19.85 -14.81
C ALA A 169 23.01 20.67 -15.69
N PRO A 170 23.43 21.83 -16.20
CA PRO A 170 22.63 22.61 -17.13
C PRO A 170 22.46 21.85 -18.44
N ILE A 171 21.23 21.80 -18.98
CA ILE A 171 20.93 21.11 -20.23
C ILE A 171 20.72 22.12 -21.35
N MET A 172 19.94 23.16 -21.09
CA MET A 172 19.73 24.22 -22.06
C MET A 172 19.32 25.52 -21.38
N ASN A 173 19.55 26.63 -22.08
CA ASN A 173 19.09 27.95 -21.69
C ASN A 173 17.87 28.35 -22.55
N VAL A 174 16.81 28.82 -21.88
CA VAL A 174 15.65 29.44 -22.53
C VAL A 174 15.61 30.92 -22.12
N ALA A 175 15.74 31.82 -23.08
CA ALA A 175 15.71 33.25 -22.85
C ALA A 175 14.32 33.82 -23.15
N ARG A 176 13.81 34.68 -22.26
CA ARG A 176 12.61 35.48 -22.49
C ARG A 176 13.01 36.77 -23.21
N LEU A 177 12.92 36.77 -24.55
CA LEU A 177 13.35 37.92 -25.35
C LEU A 177 12.48 39.21 -25.16
N ASN A 178 11.27 39.02 -24.59
CA ASN A 178 10.38 40.15 -24.30
C ASN A 178 10.68 40.88 -22.98
N ASP A 179 11.61 40.35 -22.18
CA ASP A 179 11.94 40.85 -20.84
C ASP A 179 13.45 40.98 -20.70
N MET A 180 14.05 41.66 -21.68
CA MET A 180 15.50 41.91 -21.70
C MET A 180 15.80 43.30 -21.18
N TRP A 181 16.83 43.42 -20.38
CA TRP A 181 17.42 44.66 -19.95
C TRP A 181 18.93 44.66 -20.24
N VAL A 182 19.46 45.83 -20.48
CA VAL A 182 20.89 46.00 -20.69
C VAL A 182 21.45 46.81 -19.54
N THR A 183 22.53 46.32 -18.94
CA THR A 183 23.24 47.03 -17.88
C THR A 183 24.50 47.62 -18.45
N PHE A 184 24.65 48.96 -18.38
CA PHE A 184 25.84 49.64 -18.76
C PHE A 184 26.60 50.12 -17.53
N ASN A 185 27.89 49.88 -17.50
CA ASN A 185 28.80 50.48 -16.52
C ASN A 185 29.34 51.81 -17.11
N VAL A 186 28.81 52.91 -16.64
CA VAL A 186 29.18 54.27 -17.13
C VAL A 186 30.18 54.85 -16.15
N ARG A 187 31.26 55.43 -16.67
CA ARG A 187 32.20 56.19 -15.86
C ARG A 187 31.57 57.49 -15.36
N GLU A 188 31.93 57.87 -14.13
CA GLU A 188 31.40 59.04 -13.44
C GLU A 188 31.45 60.34 -14.30
N ASP A 189 32.50 60.49 -15.10
CA ASP A 189 32.71 61.64 -15.99
C ASP A 189 31.55 61.86 -16.99
N PHE A 190 30.86 60.79 -17.40
CA PHE A 190 29.73 60.79 -18.38
C PHE A 190 28.37 60.74 -17.74
N LEU A 191 28.25 60.59 -16.43
CA LEU A 191 26.96 60.44 -15.72
C LEU A 191 26.06 61.66 -15.89
N LYS A 192 26.63 62.87 -16.08
CA LYS A 192 25.89 64.10 -16.28
C LYS A 192 25.07 64.17 -17.60
N ASP A 193 25.48 63.35 -18.57
CA ASP A 193 24.85 63.28 -19.88
C ASP A 193 23.71 62.23 -19.95
N PHE A 194 23.55 61.40 -18.88
CA PHE A 194 22.58 60.35 -18.76
C PHE A 194 21.41 60.81 -17.86
N THR A 195 20.26 61.13 -18.48
CA THR A 195 19.03 61.38 -17.77
C THR A 195 17.97 60.37 -18.13
N VAL A 196 17.12 60.01 -17.16
CA VAL A 196 16.04 59.02 -17.38
C VAL A 196 15.12 59.54 -18.50
N GLY A 197 14.97 58.72 -19.56
CA GLY A 197 14.13 59.04 -20.71
C GLY A 197 14.87 59.57 -21.94
N ASN A 198 16.18 59.72 -21.91
CA ASN A 198 16.97 59.99 -23.11
C ASN A 198 17.20 58.73 -23.92
N GLU A 199 17.01 58.81 -25.23
CA GLU A 199 17.46 57.80 -26.18
C GLU A 199 18.99 57.82 -26.26
N ILE A 200 19.61 56.64 -26.24
CA ILE A 200 21.08 56.48 -26.36
C ILE A 200 21.41 56.01 -27.75
#